data_2c935fc06b7f13a6e63bce3f6876f2ab
#
_entry.id   2c935fc06b7f13a6e63bce3f6876f2ab
#
_cell.length_a   1.000
_cell.length_b   1.000
_cell.length_c   1.000
_cell.angle_alpha   90.00
_cell.angle_beta   90.00
_cell.angle_gamma   90.00
#
_symmetry.space_group_name_H-M   'P 1'
#
loop_
_entity.id
_entity.type
_entity.pdbx_description
1 polymer ?
#
loop_
_entity_poly.entity_id
_entity_poly.type
_entity_poly.pdbx_seq_one_letter_code
_entity_poly.pdbx_strand_id
1 'polypeptide(L)'
;MSIASLAGLWYLPGCDTAKREISPVALTSNVPEEYAKGEAAFNQHCAACHGKAAAGTDHGPSFINRIYEPNHHGDPSFFLAPRRGVRAHHWNFGDMPKIEGVSDDDLKQIVGYIRWLQRQAGIQ
;
A
#
# COMPACT_ATOMS: atom_id res chain seq x y z
N MET A 1 -20.15 -23.10 62.28
CA MET A 1 -20.66 -23.33 60.92
C MET A 1 -20.33 -22.09 60.09
N SER A 2 -19.24 -22.13 59.31
CA SER A 2 -18.78 -21.00 58.49
C SER A 2 -19.10 -21.28 57.02
N ILE A 3 -19.86 -20.40 56.42
CA ILE A 3 -20.23 -20.46 55.00
C ILE A 3 -19.21 -19.65 54.23
N ALA A 4 -18.37 -20.33 53.44
CA ALA A 4 -17.43 -19.65 52.53
C ALA A 4 -18.14 -19.31 51.22
N SER A 5 -18.28 -18.01 50.96
CA SER A 5 -18.77 -17.50 49.68
C SER A 5 -17.65 -17.53 48.62
N LEU A 6 -17.82 -18.36 47.59
CA LEU A 6 -16.97 -18.38 46.40
C LEU A 6 -17.50 -17.31 45.41
N ALA A 7 -16.80 -16.17 45.33
CA ALA A 7 -17.02 -15.20 44.27
C ALA A 7 -16.31 -15.68 42.98
N GLY A 8 -17.11 -16.19 42.07
CA GLY A 8 -16.63 -16.55 40.71
C GLY A 8 -16.29 -15.30 39.92
N LEU A 9 -15.02 -15.10 39.59
CA LEU A 9 -14.54 -14.07 38.69
C LEU A 9 -14.87 -14.49 37.23
N TRP A 10 -15.85 -13.85 36.64
CA TRP A 10 -16.17 -14.03 35.22
C TRP A 10 -15.16 -13.25 34.41
N TYR A 11 -14.22 -13.98 33.82
CA TYR A 11 -13.26 -13.43 32.83
C TYR A 11 -13.99 -13.30 31.49
N LEU A 12 -14.37 -12.08 31.11
CA LEU A 12 -14.85 -11.81 29.75
C LEU A 12 -13.63 -11.77 28.83
N PRO A 13 -13.58 -12.60 27.78
CA PRO A 13 -12.53 -12.45 26.78
C PRO A 13 -12.77 -11.13 26.06
N GLY A 14 -11.85 -10.18 26.25
CA GLY A 14 -11.81 -8.95 25.49
C GLY A 14 -11.65 -9.30 24.01
N CYS A 15 -12.53 -8.76 23.14
CA CYS A 15 -12.33 -8.76 21.70
C CYS A 15 -11.08 -7.94 21.39
N ASP A 16 -9.95 -8.61 21.32
CA ASP A 16 -8.72 -8.03 20.84
C ASP A 16 -8.88 -7.90 19.31
N THR A 17 -9.35 -6.74 18.86
CA THR A 17 -9.32 -6.35 17.46
C THR A 17 -7.88 -6.00 17.11
N ALA A 18 -7.01 -7.01 17.13
CA ALA A 18 -5.68 -6.87 16.59
C ALA A 18 -5.81 -6.42 15.14
N LYS A 19 -5.48 -5.16 14.89
CA LYS A 19 -5.27 -4.64 13.54
C LYS A 19 -4.28 -5.57 12.87
N ARG A 20 -4.77 -6.43 11.99
CA ARG A 20 -3.93 -7.37 11.21
C ARG A 20 -3.12 -6.51 10.25
N GLU A 21 -1.89 -6.17 10.63
CA GLU A 21 -0.93 -5.57 9.71
C GLU A 21 -0.61 -6.61 8.64
N ILE A 22 -1.12 -6.37 7.43
CA ILE A 22 -0.85 -7.24 6.29
C ILE A 22 0.59 -6.99 5.87
N SER A 23 1.45 -7.99 6.06
CA SER A 23 2.83 -7.92 5.62
C SER A 23 2.88 -7.70 4.09
N PRO A 24 3.78 -6.83 3.57
CA PRO A 24 3.99 -6.65 2.14
C PRO A 24 4.23 -7.96 1.37
N VAL A 25 4.85 -8.95 2.02
CA VAL A 25 5.06 -10.30 1.46
C VAL A 25 3.73 -11.04 1.24
N ALA A 26 2.73 -10.85 2.11
CA ALA A 26 1.41 -11.45 1.93
C ALA A 26 0.63 -10.84 0.77
N LEU A 27 0.90 -9.57 0.42
CA LEU A 27 0.28 -8.88 -0.71
C LEU A 27 0.78 -9.38 -2.08
N THR A 28 1.98 -9.97 -2.14
CA THR A 28 2.58 -10.44 -3.41
C THR A 28 2.32 -11.91 -3.71
N SER A 29 1.82 -12.69 -2.75
CA SER A 29 1.71 -14.14 -2.90
C SER A 29 0.54 -14.61 -3.77
N ASN A 30 -0.43 -13.73 -4.10
CA ASN A 30 -1.62 -14.05 -4.90
C ASN A 30 -2.15 -12.81 -5.65
N VAL A 31 -1.33 -12.21 -6.50
CA VAL A 31 -1.83 -11.12 -7.38
C VAL A 31 -2.80 -11.72 -8.40
N PRO A 32 -4.06 -11.27 -8.44
CA PRO A 32 -5.03 -11.74 -9.44
C PRO A 32 -4.52 -11.48 -10.87
N GLU A 33 -4.87 -12.36 -11.81
CA GLU A 33 -4.42 -12.28 -13.20
C GLU A 33 -4.75 -10.92 -13.84
N GLU A 34 -5.86 -10.32 -13.47
CA GLU A 34 -6.29 -8.99 -13.94
C GLU A 34 -5.30 -7.87 -13.57
N TYR A 35 -4.49 -8.04 -12.50
CA TYR A 35 -3.46 -7.07 -12.08
C TYR A 35 -2.03 -7.51 -12.42
N ALA A 36 -1.83 -8.69 -12.98
CA ALA A 36 -0.49 -9.24 -13.28
C ALA A 36 0.32 -8.35 -14.23
N LYS A 37 -0.33 -7.74 -15.24
CA LYS A 37 0.32 -6.76 -16.13
C LYS A 37 0.75 -5.51 -15.38
N GLY A 38 -0.09 -5.03 -14.47
CA GLY A 38 0.20 -3.88 -13.62
C GLY A 38 1.37 -4.14 -12.68
N GLU A 39 1.41 -5.33 -12.07
CA GLU A 39 2.55 -5.76 -11.26
C GLU A 39 3.84 -5.80 -12.06
N ALA A 40 3.82 -6.41 -13.25
CA ALA A 40 5.00 -6.52 -14.12
C ALA A 40 5.52 -5.12 -14.51
N ALA A 41 4.64 -4.24 -14.97
CA ALA A 41 5.00 -2.88 -15.34
C ALA A 41 5.48 -2.06 -14.12
N PHE A 42 4.85 -2.21 -12.96
CA PHE A 42 5.29 -1.59 -11.71
C PHE A 42 6.70 -2.06 -11.31
N ASN A 43 6.95 -3.35 -11.37
CA ASN A 43 8.26 -3.91 -11.05
C ASN A 43 9.36 -3.42 -12.00
N GLN A 44 9.02 -3.20 -13.28
CA GLN A 44 9.94 -2.71 -14.29
C GLN A 44 10.29 -1.22 -14.11
N HIS A 45 9.30 -0.37 -13.79
CA HIS A 45 9.45 1.08 -13.87
C HIS A 45 9.48 1.79 -12.50
N CYS A 46 8.93 1.18 -11.46
CA CYS A 46 8.64 1.87 -10.19
C CYS A 46 9.30 1.21 -8.98
N ALA A 47 9.43 -0.11 -8.97
CA ALA A 47 9.84 -0.87 -7.79
C ALA A 47 11.26 -0.57 -7.30
N ALA A 48 12.17 -0.10 -8.18
CA ALA A 48 13.52 0.27 -7.78
C ALA A 48 13.54 1.32 -6.67
N CYS A 49 12.59 2.26 -6.70
CA CYS A 49 12.43 3.30 -5.67
C CYS A 49 11.29 3.00 -4.70
N HIS A 50 10.15 2.51 -5.19
CA HIS A 50 8.94 2.33 -4.38
C HIS A 50 8.80 0.93 -3.76
N GLY A 51 9.76 0.06 -3.99
CA GLY A 51 9.80 -1.28 -3.41
C GLY A 51 8.83 -2.26 -4.05
N LYS A 52 9.08 -3.55 -3.83
CA LYS A 52 8.18 -4.62 -4.24
C LYS A 52 6.82 -4.47 -3.54
N ALA A 53 5.73 -4.74 -4.25
CA ALA A 53 4.38 -4.51 -3.75
C ALA A 53 4.15 -3.07 -3.24
N ALA A 54 4.85 -2.10 -3.79
CA ALA A 54 4.75 -0.69 -3.41
C ALA A 54 5.01 -0.43 -1.91
N ALA A 55 5.83 -1.28 -1.28
CA ALA A 55 6.11 -1.22 0.17
C ALA A 55 7.05 -0.07 0.57
N GLY A 56 7.66 0.63 -0.43
CA GLY A 56 8.66 1.66 -0.21
C GLY A 56 10.07 1.10 -0.04
N THR A 57 11.04 1.99 -0.13
CA THR A 57 12.47 1.77 0.15
C THR A 57 13.05 3.00 0.84
N ASP A 58 14.35 3.06 1.01
CA ASP A 58 15.08 4.25 1.42
C ASP A 58 15.19 5.33 0.30
N HIS A 59 14.74 5.01 -0.91
CA HIS A 59 14.78 5.89 -2.10
C HIS A 59 13.40 6.43 -2.51
N GLY A 60 12.32 5.87 -1.97
CA GLY A 60 10.98 6.30 -2.32
C GLY A 60 9.91 5.76 -1.36
N PRO A 61 8.79 6.49 -1.23
CA PRO A 61 7.77 6.15 -0.26
C PRO A 61 6.97 4.90 -0.64
N SER A 62 6.41 4.26 0.39
CA SER A 62 5.37 3.24 0.22
C SER A 62 4.09 3.88 -0.30
N PHE A 63 3.46 3.24 -1.30
CA PHE A 63 2.10 3.61 -1.72
C PHE A 63 1.00 2.96 -0.85
N ILE A 64 1.40 2.07 0.07
CA ILE A 64 0.51 1.50 1.09
C ILE A 64 0.49 2.44 2.30
N ASN A 65 0.08 3.66 2.04
CA ASN A 65 -0.03 4.72 3.02
C ASN A 65 -1.26 5.58 2.71
N ARG A 66 -1.98 6.05 3.74
CA ARG A 66 -3.18 6.87 3.60
C ARG A 66 -2.97 8.18 2.85
N ILE A 67 -1.75 8.71 2.83
CA ILE A 67 -1.40 9.86 1.98
C ILE A 67 -1.72 9.60 0.50
N TYR A 68 -1.63 8.33 0.06
CA TYR A 68 -1.90 7.93 -1.32
C TYR A 68 -3.31 7.41 -1.56
N GLU A 69 -4.23 7.58 -0.61
CA GLU A 69 -5.65 7.26 -0.80
C GLU A 69 -6.27 8.09 -1.94
N PRO A 70 -7.33 7.59 -2.62
CA PRO A 70 -7.92 8.26 -3.78
C PRO A 70 -8.40 9.69 -3.52
N ASN A 71 -8.83 9.99 -2.29
CA ASN A 71 -9.31 11.32 -1.92
C ASN A 71 -8.19 12.35 -1.75
N HIS A 72 -6.95 11.90 -1.54
CA HIS A 72 -5.78 12.79 -1.38
C HIS A 72 -4.88 12.76 -2.62
N HIS A 73 -4.52 11.55 -3.10
CA HIS A 73 -3.79 11.35 -4.35
C HIS A 73 -4.64 10.51 -5.32
N GLY A 74 -5.51 11.15 -6.06
CA GLY A 74 -6.35 10.50 -7.07
C GLY A 74 -5.52 9.90 -8.22
N ASP A 75 -6.16 9.05 -9.03
CA ASP A 75 -5.50 8.37 -10.15
C ASP A 75 -4.72 9.32 -11.09
N PRO A 76 -5.21 10.53 -11.42
CA PRO A 76 -4.45 11.46 -12.25
C PRO A 76 -3.07 11.81 -11.70
N SER A 77 -2.88 11.85 -10.36
CA SER A 77 -1.56 12.14 -9.77
C SER A 77 -0.56 11.03 -10.05
N PHE A 78 -0.99 9.76 -10.08
CA PHE A 78 -0.15 8.63 -10.47
C PHE A 78 0.24 8.64 -11.96
N PHE A 79 -0.60 9.24 -12.82
CA PHE A 79 -0.25 9.47 -14.23
C PHE A 79 0.73 10.62 -14.42
N LEU A 80 0.55 11.69 -13.65
CA LEU A 80 1.37 12.89 -13.81
C LEU A 80 2.76 12.75 -13.21
N ALA A 81 2.88 12.04 -12.08
CA ALA A 81 4.13 11.89 -11.37
C ALA A 81 5.26 11.31 -12.24
N PRO A 82 5.12 10.15 -12.91
CA PRO A 82 6.18 9.64 -13.77
C PRO A 82 6.44 10.49 -15.01
N ARG A 83 5.45 11.23 -15.50
CA ARG A 83 5.60 12.07 -16.70
C ARG A 83 6.32 13.38 -16.45
N ARG A 84 6.15 13.97 -15.27
CA ARG A 84 6.63 15.33 -14.96
C ARG A 84 7.66 15.35 -13.85
N GLY A 85 7.81 14.24 -13.12
CA GLY A 85 8.47 14.22 -11.83
C GLY A 85 7.60 14.85 -10.75
N VAL A 86 8.04 14.78 -9.51
CA VAL A 86 7.35 15.36 -8.36
C VAL A 86 8.37 16.07 -7.48
N ARG A 87 8.08 17.32 -7.12
CA ARG A 87 8.82 17.98 -6.05
C ARG A 87 8.43 17.36 -4.71
N ALA A 88 9.41 17.02 -3.89
CA ALA A 88 9.18 16.46 -2.56
C ALA A 88 8.31 17.39 -1.71
N HIS A 89 7.24 16.86 -1.12
CA HIS A 89 6.31 17.63 -0.29
C HIS A 89 5.71 16.86 0.90
N HIS A 90 5.77 15.53 0.90
CA HIS A 90 5.33 14.70 2.03
C HIS A 90 6.48 13.98 2.73
N TRP A 91 7.58 13.74 2.01
CA TRP A 91 8.67 12.86 2.44
C TRP A 91 10.03 13.49 2.16
N ASN A 92 11.05 13.03 2.88
CA ASN A 92 12.42 13.52 2.73
C ASN A 92 13.28 12.64 1.82
N PHE A 93 12.69 11.96 0.84
CA PHE A 93 13.42 11.14 -0.14
C PHE A 93 14.06 11.97 -1.28
N GLY A 94 13.78 13.28 -1.33
CA GLY A 94 14.13 14.13 -2.46
C GLY A 94 13.02 14.12 -3.53
N ASP A 95 13.28 14.82 -4.63
CA ASP A 95 12.34 14.93 -5.73
C ASP A 95 12.28 13.62 -6.52
N MET A 96 11.08 13.19 -6.92
CA MET A 96 10.91 12.07 -7.84
C MET A 96 11.27 12.55 -9.26
N PRO A 97 12.23 11.91 -9.94
CA PRO A 97 12.52 12.24 -11.32
C PRO A 97 11.41 11.81 -12.27
N LYS A 98 11.36 12.41 -13.46
CA LYS A 98 10.57 11.91 -14.58
C LYS A 98 11.04 10.50 -14.96
N ILE A 99 10.12 9.61 -15.28
CA ILE A 99 10.39 8.23 -15.71
C ILE A 99 10.18 8.12 -17.21
N GLU A 100 11.23 7.83 -17.91
CA GLU A 100 11.16 7.63 -19.37
C GLU A 100 10.71 6.21 -19.71
N GLY A 101 10.10 6.04 -20.88
CA GLY A 101 9.77 4.71 -21.44
C GLY A 101 8.56 4.02 -20.84
N VAL A 102 7.82 4.65 -19.94
CA VAL A 102 6.54 4.11 -19.43
C VAL A 102 5.39 4.59 -20.32
N SER A 103 4.62 3.65 -20.89
CA SER A 103 3.47 3.95 -21.74
C SER A 103 2.21 4.34 -20.93
N ASP A 104 1.23 4.93 -21.61
CA ASP A 104 -0.07 5.24 -21.00
C ASP A 104 -0.83 3.97 -20.57
N ASP A 105 -0.69 2.91 -21.33
CA ASP A 105 -1.29 1.63 -20.99
C ASP A 105 -0.60 1.00 -19.78
N ASP A 106 0.73 1.06 -19.69
CA ASP A 106 1.44 0.62 -18.49
C ASP A 106 1.00 1.42 -17.28
N LEU A 107 0.86 2.74 -17.39
CA LEU A 107 0.40 3.57 -16.28
C LEU A 107 -1.01 3.20 -15.82
N LYS A 108 -1.94 2.90 -16.73
CA LYS A 108 -3.28 2.42 -16.35
C LYS A 108 -3.18 1.10 -15.56
N GLN A 109 -2.39 0.16 -16.05
CA GLN A 109 -2.20 -1.12 -15.39
C GLN A 109 -1.52 -0.95 -14.01
N ILE A 110 -0.49 -0.11 -13.92
CA ILE A 110 0.21 0.23 -12.67
C ILE A 110 -0.75 0.84 -11.66
N VAL A 111 -1.57 1.81 -12.05
CA VAL A 111 -2.56 2.44 -11.15
C VAL A 111 -3.54 1.40 -10.64
N GLY A 112 -4.08 0.55 -11.53
CA GLY A 112 -4.98 -0.53 -11.15
C GLY A 112 -4.35 -1.47 -10.11
N TYR A 113 -3.09 -1.85 -10.31
CA TYR A 113 -2.33 -2.69 -9.37
C TYR A 113 -2.11 -1.99 -8.02
N ILE A 114 -1.67 -0.73 -8.00
CA ILE A 114 -1.48 0.05 -6.77
C ILE A 114 -2.80 0.15 -6.00
N ARG A 115 -3.90 0.46 -6.68
CA ARG A 115 -5.23 0.56 -6.04
C ARG A 115 -5.70 -0.78 -5.48
N TRP A 116 -5.41 -1.88 -6.17
CA TRP A 116 -5.67 -3.21 -5.65
C TRP A 116 -4.88 -3.44 -4.35
N LEU A 117 -3.57 -3.19 -4.34
CA LEU A 117 -2.73 -3.30 -3.14
C LEU A 117 -3.28 -2.45 -1.97
N GLN A 118 -3.67 -1.21 -2.24
CA GLN A 118 -4.26 -0.32 -1.24
C GLN A 118 -5.53 -0.89 -0.64
N ARG A 119 -6.44 -1.43 -1.47
CA ARG A 119 -7.66 -2.09 -0.98
C ARG A 119 -7.37 -3.29 -0.11
N GLN A 120 -6.35 -4.11 -0.45
CA GLN A 120 -5.92 -5.22 0.39
C GLN A 120 -5.43 -4.74 1.77
N ALA A 121 -4.85 -3.55 1.82
CA ALA A 121 -4.38 -2.91 3.05
C ALA A 121 -5.46 -2.07 3.78
N GLY A 122 -6.71 -2.06 3.29
CA GLY A 122 -7.82 -1.30 3.89
C GLY A 122 -7.76 0.20 3.62
N ILE A 123 -7.07 0.63 2.55
CA ILE A 123 -7.01 2.02 2.07
C ILE A 123 -7.99 2.16 0.90
N GLN A 124 -8.96 3.09 1.02
CA GLN A 124 -10.03 3.30 0.02
C GLN A 124 -10.24 4.79 -0.22
#